data_f59652b1fc433fa353ad6bf65efa0c57
#
_entry.id   f59652b1fc433fa353ad6bf65efa0c57
#
_cell.length_a   1.000
_cell.length_b   1.000
_cell.length_c   1.000
_cell.angle_alpha   90.00
_cell.angle_beta   90.00
_cell.angle_gamma   90.00
#
_symmetry.space_group_name_H-M   'P 1'
#
loop_
_entity.id
_entity.type
_entity.pdbx_description
1 polymer ?
#
loop_
_entity_poly.entity_id
_entity_poly.type
_entity_poly.pdbx_seq_one_letter_code
_entity_poly.pdbx_strand_id
1 'polypeptide(L)'
;MDTIVKILSPFINNNLTFKDEIETILINSNFNCGFNINRQKLFELLQSKYKIQAMYDPCSYPGIQCKYYYDINKPDNNGQQISENYKSKKIDKSIFVISFMIFRTGGVLIVGKCTESILNYVFEFIKSILADNYKAIEQGVNNYCKKEKKQNRKKKVITTMV
;
A
#
# COMPACT_ATOMS: atom_id res chain seq x y z
N MET A 1 -11.70 -23.52 -8.63
CA MET A 1 -13.15 -23.18 -8.72
C MET A 1 -14.01 -24.44 -8.75
N ASP A 2 -13.73 -25.42 -9.61
CA ASP A 2 -14.50 -26.68 -9.72
C ASP A 2 -14.65 -27.45 -8.40
N THR A 3 -13.65 -27.39 -7.53
CA THR A 3 -13.72 -28.02 -6.20
C THR A 3 -14.82 -27.42 -5.33
N ILE A 4 -15.00 -26.10 -5.37
CA ILE A 4 -16.05 -25.40 -4.60
C ILE A 4 -17.43 -25.78 -5.16
N VAL A 5 -17.58 -25.78 -6.48
CA VAL A 5 -18.83 -26.20 -7.16
C VAL A 5 -19.20 -27.64 -6.75
N LYS A 6 -18.24 -28.56 -6.80
CA LYS A 6 -18.45 -29.97 -6.38
C LYS A 6 -18.88 -30.11 -4.92
N ILE A 7 -18.33 -29.29 -4.03
CA ILE A 7 -18.69 -29.33 -2.60
C ILE A 7 -20.08 -28.75 -2.35
N LEU A 8 -20.44 -27.66 -3.04
CA LEU A 8 -21.70 -26.96 -2.81
C LEU A 8 -22.89 -27.54 -3.56
N SER A 9 -22.67 -28.18 -4.73
CA SER A 9 -23.75 -28.73 -5.56
C SER A 9 -24.73 -29.64 -4.82
N PRO A 10 -24.32 -30.55 -3.90
CA PRO A 10 -25.26 -31.39 -3.17
C PRO A 10 -26.19 -30.62 -2.22
N PHE A 11 -25.81 -29.41 -1.79
CA PHE A 11 -26.53 -28.65 -0.77
C PHE A 11 -27.41 -27.56 -1.36
N ILE A 12 -27.10 -27.07 -2.57
CA ILE A 12 -27.78 -25.93 -3.16
C ILE A 12 -28.64 -26.34 -4.36
N ASN A 13 -28.03 -26.89 -5.40
CA ASN A 13 -28.71 -27.34 -6.60
C ASN A 13 -27.72 -28.16 -7.46
N ASN A 14 -28.22 -29.22 -8.12
CA ASN A 14 -27.42 -30.07 -8.98
C ASN A 14 -26.92 -29.37 -10.27
N ASN A 15 -27.47 -28.21 -10.61
CA ASN A 15 -27.08 -27.42 -11.79
C ASN A 15 -26.18 -26.21 -11.44
N LEU A 16 -25.51 -26.23 -10.31
CA LEU A 16 -24.60 -25.16 -9.93
C LEU A 16 -23.41 -25.13 -10.89
N THR A 17 -23.22 -24.02 -11.58
CA THR A 17 -22.09 -23.77 -12.50
C THR A 17 -21.37 -22.52 -12.06
N PHE A 18 -20.06 -22.46 -12.37
CA PHE A 18 -19.27 -21.25 -12.16
C PHE A 18 -19.57 -20.23 -13.28
N LYS A 19 -19.78 -18.96 -12.90
CA LYS A 19 -19.93 -17.88 -13.86
C LYS A 19 -18.54 -17.37 -14.22
N ASP A 20 -18.15 -17.47 -15.48
CA ASP A 20 -16.82 -17.06 -15.99
C ASP A 20 -16.61 -15.53 -16.04
N GLU A 21 -17.18 -14.80 -15.08
CA GLU A 21 -16.96 -13.37 -14.93
C GLU A 21 -15.91 -13.14 -13.83
N ILE A 22 -14.73 -12.68 -14.23
CA ILE A 22 -13.64 -12.30 -13.31
C ILE A 22 -13.51 -10.79 -13.32
N GLU A 23 -13.72 -10.17 -12.16
CA GLU A 23 -13.48 -8.74 -11.95
C GLU A 23 -12.30 -8.54 -11.00
N THR A 24 -11.33 -7.72 -11.40
CA THR A 24 -10.27 -7.25 -10.50
C THR A 24 -10.83 -6.12 -9.64
N ILE A 25 -11.12 -6.42 -8.38
CA ILE A 25 -11.68 -5.44 -7.43
C ILE A 25 -10.58 -4.56 -6.85
N LEU A 26 -9.43 -5.14 -6.54
CA LEU A 26 -8.31 -4.45 -5.90
C LEU A 26 -7.00 -5.15 -6.22
N ILE A 27 -5.95 -4.36 -6.51
CA ILE A 27 -4.57 -4.86 -6.56
C ILE A 27 -3.84 -4.34 -5.32
N ASN A 28 -3.17 -5.24 -4.62
CA ASN A 28 -2.31 -4.94 -3.49
C ASN A 28 -0.90 -5.42 -3.82
N SER A 29 0.06 -4.49 -3.84
CA SER A 29 1.45 -4.73 -4.19
C SER A 29 2.36 -4.12 -3.15
N ASN A 30 3.54 -4.70 -2.94
CA ASN A 30 4.53 -4.16 -2.02
C ASN A 30 5.96 -4.36 -2.55
N PHE A 31 6.86 -3.49 -2.11
CA PHE A 31 8.29 -3.64 -2.32
C PHE A 31 9.08 -3.03 -1.15
N ASN A 32 10.38 -3.25 -1.13
CA ASN A 32 11.27 -2.64 -0.15
C ASN A 32 12.40 -1.91 -0.88
N CYS A 33 12.65 -0.66 -0.51
CA CYS A 33 13.70 0.16 -1.12
C CYS A 33 15.12 -0.15 -0.62
N GLY A 34 15.26 -0.99 0.41
CA GLY A 34 16.55 -1.47 0.92
C GLY A 34 17.23 -0.57 1.94
N PHE A 35 16.62 0.56 2.34
CA PHE A 35 17.18 1.48 3.33
C PHE A 35 16.11 2.03 4.27
N ASN A 36 16.56 2.52 5.45
CA ASN A 36 15.65 3.17 6.39
C ASN A 36 15.35 4.60 5.97
N ILE A 37 14.09 4.99 6.06
CA ILE A 37 13.60 6.29 5.59
C ILE A 37 13.32 7.24 6.75
N ASN A 38 13.83 8.45 6.65
CA ASN A 38 13.40 9.58 7.46
C ASN A 38 12.04 10.07 6.95
N ARG A 39 10.98 9.57 7.60
CA ARG A 39 9.60 9.82 7.18
C ARG A 39 9.21 11.30 7.20
N GLN A 40 9.72 12.06 8.17
CA GLN A 40 9.42 13.49 8.27
C GLN A 40 9.96 14.26 7.06
N LYS A 41 11.23 14.05 6.72
CA LYS A 41 11.83 14.68 5.53
C LYS A 41 11.15 14.26 4.23
N LEU A 42 10.84 12.96 4.09
CA LEU A 42 10.14 12.47 2.91
C LEU A 42 8.73 13.06 2.81
N PHE A 43 8.00 13.15 3.91
CA PHE A 43 6.66 13.76 3.95
C PHE A 43 6.70 15.22 3.47
N GLU A 44 7.64 16.01 3.97
CA GLU A 44 7.84 17.40 3.54
C GLU A 44 8.15 17.51 2.04
N LEU A 45 9.00 16.62 1.51
CA LEU A 45 9.31 16.54 0.07
C LEU A 45 8.08 16.17 -0.77
N LEU A 46 7.31 15.18 -0.34
CA LEU A 46 6.10 14.75 -1.05
C LEU A 46 5.09 15.89 -1.16
N GLN A 47 4.91 16.66 -0.11
CA GLN A 47 3.98 17.80 -0.13
C GLN A 47 4.55 19.02 -0.84
N SER A 48 5.79 19.42 -0.56
CA SER A 48 6.36 20.68 -1.06
C SER A 48 6.81 20.60 -2.52
N LYS A 49 7.61 19.57 -2.86
CA LYS A 49 8.21 19.39 -4.19
C LYS A 49 7.28 18.69 -5.17
N TYR A 50 6.69 17.57 -4.72
CA TYR A 50 5.90 16.71 -5.61
C TYR A 50 4.40 17.04 -5.60
N LYS A 51 3.93 17.83 -4.63
CA LYS A 51 2.51 18.20 -4.47
C LYS A 51 1.58 16.98 -4.35
N ILE A 52 2.09 15.88 -3.80
CA ILE A 52 1.33 14.68 -3.55
C ILE A 52 0.45 14.88 -2.31
N GLN A 53 -0.78 14.42 -2.37
CA GLN A 53 -1.64 14.36 -1.20
C GLN A 53 -1.08 13.32 -0.22
N ALA A 54 -0.43 13.78 0.82
CA ALA A 54 0.18 12.94 1.84
C ALA A 54 -0.29 13.31 3.23
N MET A 55 -0.42 12.31 4.11
CA MET A 55 -0.71 12.45 5.52
C MET A 55 0.29 11.64 6.34
N TYR A 56 0.83 12.24 7.38
CA TYR A 56 1.76 11.58 8.29
C TYR A 56 1.47 11.97 9.73
N ASP A 57 0.95 11.04 10.50
CA ASP A 57 0.75 11.15 11.95
C ASP A 57 1.36 9.90 12.60
N PRO A 58 2.58 10.02 13.16
CA PRO A 58 3.29 8.90 13.75
C PRO A 58 2.60 8.29 14.98
N CYS A 59 1.67 9.03 15.61
CA CYS A 59 0.92 8.53 16.76
C CYS A 59 -0.23 7.61 16.32
N SER A 60 -0.87 7.92 15.20
CA SER A 60 -2.00 7.15 14.68
C SER A 60 -1.57 6.01 13.76
N TYR A 61 -0.57 6.26 12.90
CA TYR A 61 -0.14 5.29 11.90
C TYR A 61 1.36 5.36 11.59
N PRO A 62 2.07 4.22 11.53
CA PRO A 62 3.53 4.20 11.39
C PRO A 62 4.04 4.56 10.00
N GLY A 63 3.21 4.61 8.98
CA GLY A 63 3.57 4.94 7.60
C GLY A 63 3.11 6.33 7.17
N ILE A 64 3.78 6.91 6.16
CA ILE A 64 3.25 8.04 5.42
C ILE A 64 2.17 7.49 4.50
N GLN A 65 0.95 8.01 4.62
CA GLN A 65 -0.18 7.63 3.75
C GLN A 65 -0.30 8.64 2.63
N CYS A 66 -0.30 8.17 1.38
CA CYS A 66 -0.34 9.02 0.20
C CYS A 66 -1.43 8.58 -0.76
N LYS A 67 -1.91 9.53 -1.57
CA LYS A 67 -2.80 9.28 -2.69
C LYS A 67 -2.16 9.76 -3.98
N TYR A 68 -2.17 8.90 -4.98
CA TYR A 68 -1.76 9.18 -6.34
C TYR A 68 -3.00 9.26 -7.23
N TYR A 69 -3.15 10.35 -7.95
CA TYR A 69 -4.25 10.55 -8.91
C TYR A 69 -3.71 10.31 -10.32
N TYR A 70 -4.20 9.25 -10.95
CA TYR A 70 -3.83 8.89 -12.32
C TYR A 70 -4.99 9.18 -13.26
N ASP A 71 -4.78 10.01 -14.27
CA ASP A 71 -5.76 10.36 -15.30
C ASP A 71 -5.36 9.68 -16.62
N ILE A 72 -6.22 8.81 -17.14
CA ILE A 72 -5.95 8.09 -18.41
C ILE A 72 -5.78 9.07 -19.58
N ASN A 73 -6.46 10.20 -19.53
CA ASN A 73 -6.47 11.17 -20.62
C ASN A 73 -5.21 12.06 -20.64
N LYS A 74 -4.37 11.98 -19.61
CA LYS A 74 -3.14 12.77 -19.53
C LYS A 74 -1.92 11.94 -19.89
N PRO A 75 -1.07 12.41 -20.82
CA PRO A 75 0.17 11.72 -21.15
C PRO A 75 1.15 11.69 -19.96
N ASP A 76 1.20 12.78 -19.18
CA ASP A 76 2.10 12.93 -18.05
C ASP A 76 1.31 12.99 -16.74
N ASN A 77 1.35 11.88 -16.00
CA ASN A 77 0.73 11.77 -14.69
C ASN A 77 1.77 12.05 -13.60
N ASN A 78 1.59 13.12 -12.85
CA ASN A 78 2.46 13.51 -11.74
C ASN A 78 1.90 13.16 -10.35
N GLY A 79 0.74 12.49 -10.32
CA GLY A 79 0.08 12.03 -9.10
C GLY A 79 -0.58 13.11 -8.25
N GLN A 80 -0.54 14.36 -8.69
CA GLN A 80 -1.12 15.49 -7.96
C GLN A 80 -2.65 15.42 -7.96
N GLN A 81 -3.24 15.94 -6.89
CA GLN A 81 -4.69 16.07 -6.82
C GLN A 81 -5.18 17.00 -7.95
N ILE A 82 -6.13 16.51 -8.74
CA ILE A 82 -6.74 17.28 -9.79
C ILE A 82 -7.68 18.29 -9.13
N SER A 83 -7.40 19.61 -9.35
CA SER A 83 -8.06 20.72 -8.67
C SER A 83 -9.58 20.71 -8.78
N GLU A 84 -10.22 21.04 -7.66
CA GLU A 84 -11.58 21.57 -7.41
C GLU A 84 -12.84 20.89 -7.94
N ASN A 85 -12.85 20.18 -9.06
CA ASN A 85 -14.07 19.51 -9.55
C ASN A 85 -14.39 18.19 -8.84
N TYR A 86 -13.55 17.75 -7.92
CA TYR A 86 -13.77 16.53 -7.11
C TYR A 86 -14.87 16.66 -6.07
N LYS A 87 -15.36 17.89 -5.81
CA LYS A 87 -16.50 18.12 -4.90
C LYS A 87 -17.85 17.82 -5.57
N SER A 88 -17.92 17.77 -6.89
CA SER A 88 -19.09 17.28 -7.60
C SER A 88 -19.08 15.76 -7.64
N LYS A 89 -20.08 15.13 -7.08
CA LYS A 89 -20.30 13.68 -6.83
C LYS A 89 -20.23 12.73 -8.05
N LYS A 90 -19.63 13.10 -9.16
CA LYS A 90 -19.33 12.24 -10.30
C LYS A 90 -17.83 12.10 -10.39
N ILE A 91 -17.28 11.05 -9.77
CA ILE A 91 -15.91 10.60 -10.03
C ILE A 91 -15.86 10.29 -11.52
N ASP A 92 -15.08 11.09 -12.25
CA ASP A 92 -14.84 10.85 -13.67
C ASP A 92 -14.19 9.45 -13.77
N LYS A 93 -14.78 8.56 -14.57
CA LYS A 93 -14.30 7.18 -14.75
C LYS A 93 -12.88 7.12 -15.33
N SER A 94 -12.35 8.24 -15.80
CA SER A 94 -11.00 8.37 -16.32
C SER A 94 -9.92 8.51 -15.26
N ILE A 95 -10.30 8.77 -13.99
CA ILE A 95 -9.36 9.05 -12.91
C ILE A 95 -9.30 7.87 -11.93
N PHE A 96 -8.11 7.30 -11.78
CA PHE A 96 -7.81 6.27 -10.80
C PHE A 96 -7.13 6.88 -9.58
N VAL A 97 -7.61 6.54 -8.39
CA VAL A 97 -6.99 6.96 -7.13
C VAL A 97 -6.30 5.75 -6.53
N ILE A 98 -4.98 5.80 -6.51
CA ILE A 98 -4.13 4.74 -5.96
C ILE A 98 -3.55 5.23 -4.63
N SER A 99 -3.72 4.44 -3.58
CA SER A 99 -3.11 4.71 -2.28
C SER A 99 -1.75 4.05 -2.19
N PHE A 100 -0.77 4.76 -1.63
CA PHE A 100 0.50 4.12 -1.28
C PHE A 100 0.95 4.55 0.10
N MET A 101 1.69 3.67 0.76
CA MET A 101 2.15 3.87 2.14
C MET A 101 3.64 3.59 2.22
N ILE A 102 4.39 4.49 2.85
CA ILE A 102 5.84 4.37 2.98
C ILE A 102 6.21 4.27 4.45
N PHE A 103 6.93 3.20 4.80
CA PHE A 103 7.32 2.89 6.16
C PHE A 103 8.79 3.23 6.43
N ARG A 104 9.12 3.46 7.70
CA ARG A 104 10.49 3.76 8.14
C ARG A 104 11.51 2.71 7.70
N THR A 105 11.11 1.44 7.65
CA THR A 105 11.98 0.31 7.29
C THR A 105 12.23 0.17 5.79
N GLY A 106 11.78 1.14 4.98
CA GLY A 106 11.91 1.09 3.53
C GLY A 106 10.82 0.27 2.83
N GLY A 107 9.89 -0.33 3.58
CA GLY A 107 8.74 -0.99 3.01
C GLY A 107 7.78 0.01 2.36
N VAL A 108 7.27 -0.30 1.18
CA VAL A 108 6.27 0.48 0.46
C VAL A 108 5.13 -0.44 0.07
N LEU A 109 3.91 -0.01 0.33
CA LEU A 109 2.67 -0.69 -0.03
C LEU A 109 1.92 0.17 -1.04
N ILE A 110 1.43 -0.43 -2.13
CA ILE A 110 0.63 0.24 -3.16
C ILE A 110 -0.68 -0.52 -3.31
N VAL A 111 -1.80 0.19 -3.17
CA VAL A 111 -3.15 -0.41 -3.18
C VAL A 111 -4.09 0.43 -4.01
N GLY A 112 -4.81 -0.20 -4.93
CA GLY A 112 -5.82 0.50 -5.71
C GLY A 112 -6.68 -0.41 -6.60
N LYS A 113 -7.86 0.11 -6.97
CA LYS A 113 -8.65 -0.48 -8.06
C LYS A 113 -8.14 0.12 -9.37
N CYS A 114 -7.21 -0.56 -10.01
CA CYS A 114 -6.57 -0.11 -11.25
C CYS A 114 -6.12 -1.32 -12.08
N THR A 115 -5.59 -1.07 -13.26
CA THR A 115 -4.92 -2.09 -14.06
C THR A 115 -3.47 -2.27 -13.61
N GLU A 116 -2.86 -3.39 -13.95
CA GLU A 116 -1.45 -3.65 -13.66
C GLU A 116 -0.52 -2.61 -14.30
N SER A 117 -0.84 -2.13 -15.49
CA SER A 117 -0.07 -1.08 -16.17
C SER A 117 -0.05 0.23 -15.37
N ILE A 118 -1.18 0.65 -14.82
CA ILE A 118 -1.29 1.84 -13.96
C ILE A 118 -0.51 1.63 -12.66
N LEU A 119 -0.61 0.43 -12.06
CA LEU A 119 0.13 0.11 -10.85
C LEU A 119 1.65 0.20 -11.08
N ASN A 120 2.14 -0.33 -12.20
CA ASN A 120 3.55 -0.27 -12.59
C ASN A 120 4.00 1.17 -12.82
N TYR A 121 3.15 2.02 -13.41
CA TYR A 121 3.45 3.44 -13.56
C TYR A 121 3.64 4.13 -12.19
N VAL A 122 2.74 3.88 -11.24
CA VAL A 122 2.84 4.42 -9.87
C VAL A 122 4.07 3.86 -9.15
N PHE A 123 4.41 2.59 -9.34
CA PHE A 123 5.62 1.98 -8.78
C PHE A 123 6.89 2.69 -9.27
N GLU A 124 7.04 2.91 -10.58
CA GLU A 124 8.22 3.60 -11.15
C GLU A 124 8.29 5.05 -10.65
N PHE A 125 7.15 5.75 -10.53
CA PHE A 125 7.09 7.08 -9.95
C PHE A 125 7.60 7.12 -8.50
N ILE A 126 7.13 6.20 -7.64
CA ILE A 126 7.58 6.14 -6.24
C ILE A 126 9.06 5.80 -6.17
N LYS A 127 9.51 4.85 -6.98
CA LYS A 127 10.91 4.42 -7.07
C LYS A 127 11.82 5.58 -7.47
N SER A 128 11.43 6.40 -8.46
CA SER A 128 12.20 7.57 -8.86
C SER A 128 12.31 8.61 -7.73
N ILE A 129 11.20 8.91 -7.03
CA ILE A 129 11.23 9.83 -5.89
C ILE A 129 12.19 9.35 -4.80
N LEU A 130 12.15 8.06 -4.45
CA LEU A 130 13.02 7.51 -3.42
C LEU A 130 14.49 7.52 -3.84
N ALA A 131 14.79 7.23 -5.11
CA ALA A 131 16.14 7.26 -5.65
C ALA A 131 16.71 8.68 -5.73
N ASP A 132 15.97 9.63 -6.29
CA ASP A 132 16.40 11.01 -6.49
C ASP A 132 16.68 11.74 -5.17
N ASN A 133 15.94 11.38 -4.13
CA ASN A 133 16.06 12.03 -2.82
C ASN A 133 16.77 11.16 -1.78
N TYR A 134 17.39 10.04 -2.18
CA TYR A 134 18.04 9.08 -1.28
C TYR A 134 18.90 9.75 -0.21
N LYS A 135 19.85 10.61 -0.61
CA LYS A 135 20.78 11.30 0.31
C LYS A 135 20.09 12.19 1.34
N ALA A 136 18.92 12.72 1.01
CA ALA A 136 18.15 13.58 1.90
C ALA A 136 17.29 12.79 2.88
N ILE A 137 16.75 11.64 2.45
CA ILE A 137 15.76 10.86 3.19
C ILE A 137 16.33 9.63 3.89
N GLU A 138 17.54 9.19 3.50
CA GLU A 138 18.18 8.07 4.18
C GLU A 138 18.35 8.38 5.67
N GLN A 139 17.91 7.44 6.49
CA GLN A 139 18.15 7.45 7.92
C GLN A 139 19.14 6.33 8.22
N GLY A 140 20.40 6.69 8.55
CA GLY A 140 21.39 5.72 9.00
C GLY A 140 20.81 4.78 10.06
N VAL A 141 21.27 3.54 10.07
CA VAL A 141 20.90 2.57 11.10
C VAL A 141 21.41 3.11 12.43
N ASN A 142 20.63 3.92 13.09
CA ASN A 142 20.87 4.19 14.49
C ASN A 142 20.72 2.84 15.20
N ASN A 143 21.82 2.31 15.70
CA ASN A 143 21.88 1.16 16.61
C ASN A 143 21.18 1.54 17.95
N TYR A 144 19.89 1.89 17.87
CA TYR A 144 19.08 1.95 19.07
C TYR A 144 18.89 0.51 19.52
N CYS A 145 19.69 0.14 20.50
CA CYS A 145 19.56 -1.02 21.36
C CYS A 145 18.98 -2.23 20.64
N LYS A 146 19.83 -3.20 20.30
CA LYS A 146 19.41 -4.58 20.39
C LYS A 146 18.74 -4.73 21.75
N LYS A 147 17.41 -4.56 21.82
CA LYS A 147 16.64 -5.03 22.97
C LYS A 147 16.98 -6.52 23.01
N GLU A 148 17.74 -6.91 24.02
CA GLU A 148 17.97 -8.30 24.33
C GLU A 148 16.64 -9.01 24.20
N LYS A 149 16.59 -10.05 23.38
CA LYS A 149 15.41 -10.89 23.23
C LYS A 149 15.07 -11.34 24.66
N LYS A 150 14.00 -10.79 25.25
CA LYS A 150 13.48 -11.28 26.51
C LYS A 150 13.31 -12.79 26.31
N GLN A 151 14.10 -13.59 27.02
CA GLN A 151 13.96 -15.04 27.01
C GLN A 151 12.50 -15.34 27.29
N ASN A 152 11.84 -16.04 26.37
CA ASN A 152 10.49 -16.51 26.57
C ASN A 152 10.45 -17.31 27.87
N ARG A 153 9.80 -16.75 28.89
CA ARG A 153 9.54 -17.48 30.12
C ARG A 153 8.74 -18.71 29.73
N LYS A 154 9.35 -19.89 29.83
CA LYS A 154 8.65 -21.18 29.66
C LYS A 154 7.48 -21.20 30.62
N LYS A 155 6.25 -21.25 30.13
CA LYS A 155 5.07 -21.51 30.97
C LYS A 155 5.25 -22.88 31.65
N LYS A 156 5.39 -22.88 32.97
CA LYS A 156 5.32 -24.10 33.74
C LYS A 156 3.85 -24.57 33.78
N VAL A 157 3.54 -25.67 33.11
CA VAL A 157 2.23 -26.31 33.24
C VAL A 157 2.30 -27.16 34.52
N ILE A 158 1.53 -26.81 35.52
CA ILE A 158 1.36 -27.63 36.73
C ILE A 158 0.14 -28.52 36.46
N THR A 159 0.37 -29.79 36.24
CA THR A 159 -0.69 -30.80 36.16
C THR A 159 -0.95 -31.30 37.58
N THR A 160 -2.09 -30.96 38.17
CA THR A 160 -2.59 -31.60 39.38
C THR A 160 -3.32 -32.86 38.97
N MET A 161 -2.77 -34.03 39.38
CA MET A 161 -3.53 -35.27 39.33
C MET A 161 -4.54 -35.25 40.48
N VAL A 162 -5.80 -35.47 40.14
CA VAL A 162 -6.88 -35.81 41.08
C VAL A 162 -7.05 -37.32 41.07
#